data_f31a6572a36344c283bb877f108baf2a
#
_entry.id   f31a6572a36344c283bb877f108baf2a
#
_cell.length_a   1.000
_cell.length_b   1.000
_cell.length_c   1.000
_cell.angle_alpha   90.00
_cell.angle_beta   90.00
_cell.angle_gamma   90.00
#
_symmetry.space_group_name_H-M   'P 1'
#
loop_
_entity.id
_entity.type
_entity.pdbx_description
1 polymer ?
#
loop_
_entity_poly.entity_id
_entity_poly.type
_entity_poly.pdbx_seq_one_letter_code
_entity_poly.pdbx_strand_id
1 'polypeptide(L)'
;MKQWSAHTDDIKALMRTLRGDTPNVMKAFSGLAQAALTPQALDAKAKELIALGISVAIRCDDCIGFHVKAALDHGATREEVIEALGMAIYMGAGPSVMYATHALEAYEQFKPEAATPAA
;
A
#
# COMPACT_ATOMS: atom_id res chain seq x y z
N MET A 1 17.55 -3.98 -4.40
CA MET A 1 16.19 -3.44 -4.37
C MET A 1 15.21 -4.57 -4.08
N LYS A 2 14.10 -4.23 -3.47
CA LYS A 2 13.16 -5.23 -2.96
C LYS A 2 12.30 -5.82 -4.08
N GLN A 3 12.03 -7.12 -4.04
CA GLN A 3 11.05 -7.77 -4.90
C GLN A 3 9.71 -7.75 -4.18
N TRP A 4 8.90 -6.75 -4.49
CA TRP A 4 7.71 -6.41 -3.71
C TRP A 4 6.64 -7.50 -3.71
N SER A 5 6.41 -8.16 -4.86
CA SER A 5 5.41 -9.24 -4.92
C SER A 5 5.81 -10.43 -4.04
N ALA A 6 7.07 -10.87 -4.16
CA ALA A 6 7.58 -11.97 -3.32
C ALA A 6 7.58 -11.57 -1.85
N HIS A 7 7.98 -10.33 -1.53
CA HIS A 7 8.01 -9.83 -0.16
C HIS A 7 6.60 -9.80 0.46
N THR A 8 5.61 -9.26 -0.26
CA THR A 8 4.23 -9.23 0.25
C THR A 8 3.66 -10.64 0.43
N ASP A 9 4.01 -11.59 -0.44
CA ASP A 9 3.59 -12.99 -0.29
C ASP A 9 4.20 -13.62 0.95
N ASP A 10 5.48 -13.36 1.23
CA ASP A 10 6.16 -13.84 2.44
C ASP A 10 5.51 -13.25 3.69
N ILE A 11 5.20 -11.96 3.70
CA ILE A 11 4.53 -11.31 4.83
C ILE A 11 3.14 -11.90 5.05
N LYS A 12 2.37 -12.15 3.98
CA LYS A 12 1.05 -12.81 4.10
C LYS A 12 1.16 -14.19 4.75
N ALA A 13 2.18 -14.97 4.38
CA ALA A 13 2.41 -16.28 4.97
C ALA A 13 2.71 -16.18 6.46
N LEU A 14 3.58 -15.24 6.87
CA LEU A 14 3.89 -14.99 8.26
C LEU A 14 2.68 -14.45 9.04
N MET A 15 1.85 -13.63 8.41
CA MET A 15 0.60 -13.16 9.02
C MET A 15 -0.36 -14.31 9.30
N ARG A 16 -0.43 -15.31 8.42
CA ARG A 16 -1.23 -16.52 8.69
C ARG A 16 -0.74 -17.26 9.91
N THR A 17 0.58 -17.41 10.06
CA THR A 17 1.18 -18.01 11.25
C THR A 17 0.84 -17.21 12.51
N LEU A 18 1.02 -15.89 12.43
CA LEU A 18 0.72 -14.99 13.56
C LEU A 18 -0.76 -15.07 13.96
N ARG A 19 -1.65 -15.18 12.96
CA ARG A 19 -3.10 -15.31 13.21
C ARG A 19 -3.40 -16.60 13.99
N GLY A 20 -2.67 -17.68 13.72
CA GLY A 20 -2.79 -18.92 14.48
C GLY A 20 -2.30 -18.76 15.91
N ASP A 21 -1.26 -17.94 16.13
CA ASP A 21 -0.65 -17.75 17.45
C ASP A 21 -1.41 -16.76 18.34
N THR A 22 -2.03 -15.74 17.73
CA THR A 22 -2.81 -14.74 18.47
C THR A 22 -4.15 -14.45 17.76
N PRO A 23 -5.07 -15.43 17.74
CA PRO A 23 -6.28 -15.32 16.91
C PRO A 23 -7.21 -14.18 17.29
N ASN A 24 -7.36 -13.90 18.59
CA ASN A 24 -8.28 -12.85 19.02
C ASN A 24 -7.77 -11.45 18.68
N VAL A 25 -6.48 -11.21 18.84
CA VAL A 25 -5.89 -9.92 18.48
C VAL A 25 -5.96 -9.71 16.95
N MET A 26 -5.59 -10.72 16.19
CA MET A 26 -5.60 -10.62 14.72
C MET A 26 -7.02 -10.51 14.17
N LYS A 27 -7.99 -11.17 14.78
CA LYS A 27 -9.41 -11.00 14.41
C LYS A 27 -9.89 -9.59 14.66
N ALA A 28 -9.55 -9.01 15.80
CA ALA A 28 -9.91 -7.64 16.16
C ALA A 28 -9.26 -6.65 15.20
N PHE A 29 -7.99 -6.86 14.84
CA PHE A 29 -7.30 -6.02 13.87
C PHE A 29 -7.91 -6.12 12.48
N SER A 30 -8.25 -7.32 12.02
CA SER A 30 -8.92 -7.53 10.72
C SER A 30 -10.27 -6.81 10.67
N GLY A 31 -11.01 -6.84 11.77
CA GLY A 31 -12.27 -6.09 11.91
C GLY A 31 -12.05 -4.57 11.85
N LEU A 32 -11.00 -4.09 12.50
CA LEU A 32 -10.62 -2.68 12.43
C LEU A 32 -10.28 -2.27 10.99
N ALA A 33 -9.46 -3.05 10.30
CA ALA A 33 -9.08 -2.77 8.92
C ALA A 33 -10.31 -2.75 8.00
N GLN A 34 -11.18 -3.74 8.13
CA GLN A 34 -12.40 -3.83 7.33
C GLN A 34 -13.31 -2.61 7.56
N ALA A 35 -13.50 -2.23 8.82
CA ALA A 35 -14.33 -1.08 9.16
C ALA A 35 -13.74 0.23 8.60
N ALA A 36 -12.42 0.40 8.70
CA ALA A 36 -11.75 1.60 8.21
C ALA A 36 -11.77 1.69 6.68
N LEU A 37 -11.62 0.56 5.99
CA LEU A 37 -11.50 0.52 4.53
C LEU A 37 -12.85 0.47 3.80
N THR A 38 -13.94 0.22 4.51
CA THR A 38 -15.28 0.18 3.89
C THR A 38 -15.61 1.52 3.25
N PRO A 39 -15.94 1.55 1.95
CA PRO A 39 -16.28 2.80 1.27
C PRO A 39 -17.51 3.47 1.86
N GLN A 40 -17.43 4.77 2.06
CA GLN A 40 -18.54 5.62 2.51
C GLN A 40 -18.44 6.96 1.78
N ALA A 41 -18.23 8.08 2.50
CA ALA A 41 -18.00 9.38 1.87
C ALA A 41 -16.75 9.37 0.98
N LEU A 42 -15.74 8.61 1.39
CA LEU A 42 -14.54 8.36 0.58
C LEU A 42 -14.65 6.98 -0.04
N ASP A 43 -14.32 6.86 -1.33
CA ASP A 43 -14.31 5.57 -2.01
C ASP A 43 -13.09 4.73 -1.63
N ALA A 44 -13.06 3.48 -2.09
CA ALA A 44 -11.97 2.56 -1.79
C ALA A 44 -10.62 3.08 -2.29
N LYS A 45 -10.57 3.65 -3.49
CA LYS A 45 -9.34 4.19 -4.05
C LYS A 45 -8.80 5.34 -3.19
N ALA A 46 -9.65 6.28 -2.78
CA ALA A 46 -9.25 7.39 -1.93
C ALA A 46 -8.70 6.89 -0.59
N LYS A 47 -9.36 5.91 0.02
CA LYS A 47 -8.89 5.33 1.28
C LYS A 47 -7.55 4.64 1.15
N GLU A 48 -7.31 3.91 0.05
CA GLU A 48 -6.01 3.27 -0.18
C GLU A 48 -4.90 4.29 -0.44
N LEU A 49 -5.19 5.38 -1.14
CA LEU A 49 -4.21 6.46 -1.34
C LEU A 49 -3.86 7.18 -0.03
N ILE A 50 -4.84 7.39 0.84
CA ILE A 50 -4.61 7.93 2.18
C ILE A 50 -3.72 6.98 2.99
N ALA A 51 -4.05 5.68 2.98
CA ALA A 51 -3.27 4.66 3.68
C ALA A 51 -1.84 4.60 3.15
N LEU A 52 -1.64 4.73 1.85
CA LEU A 52 -0.32 4.76 1.24
C LEU A 52 0.50 5.97 1.74
N GLY A 53 -0.09 7.15 1.73
CA GLY A 53 0.57 8.35 2.22
C GLY A 53 0.99 8.22 3.69
N ILE A 54 0.11 7.67 4.53
CA ILE A 54 0.42 7.41 5.93
C ILE A 54 1.52 6.35 6.06
N SER A 55 1.47 5.29 5.24
CA SER A 55 2.48 4.22 5.24
C SER A 55 3.89 4.77 5.01
N VAL A 56 4.03 5.72 4.08
CA VAL A 56 5.29 6.40 3.80
C VAL A 56 5.71 7.24 5.02
N ALA A 57 4.80 8.03 5.56
CA ALA A 57 5.08 8.94 6.67
C ALA A 57 5.49 8.19 7.95
N ILE A 58 4.89 7.03 8.23
CA ILE A 58 5.25 6.21 9.39
C ILE A 58 6.36 5.19 9.10
N ARG A 59 6.91 5.18 7.89
CA ARG A 59 8.05 4.36 7.48
C ARG A 59 7.78 2.86 7.59
N CYS A 60 6.66 2.42 7.03
CA CYS A 60 6.26 1.02 7.05
C CYS A 60 6.32 0.44 5.64
N ASP A 61 7.43 -0.23 5.29
CA ASP A 61 7.59 -0.83 3.97
C ASP A 61 6.52 -1.88 3.67
N ASP A 62 6.19 -2.70 4.64
CA ASP A 62 5.15 -3.73 4.46
C ASP A 62 3.79 -3.09 4.16
N CYS A 63 3.45 -2.02 4.88
CA CYS A 63 2.25 -1.24 4.61
C CYS A 63 2.30 -0.63 3.21
N ILE A 64 3.44 -0.08 2.81
CA ILE A 64 3.64 0.48 1.47
C ILE A 64 3.33 -0.56 0.41
N GLY A 65 3.89 -1.76 0.52
CA GLY A 65 3.68 -2.83 -0.46
C GLY A 65 2.20 -3.18 -0.61
N PHE A 66 1.51 -3.40 0.50
CA PHE A 66 0.09 -3.75 0.48
C PHE A 66 -0.79 -2.63 -0.06
N HIS A 67 -0.54 -1.38 0.32
CA HIS A 67 -1.40 -0.27 -0.07
C HIS A 67 -1.11 0.27 -1.48
N VAL A 68 0.12 0.15 -1.99
CA VAL A 68 0.37 0.38 -3.43
C VAL A 68 -0.42 -0.61 -4.26
N LYS A 69 -0.33 -1.90 -3.91
CA LYS A 69 -1.07 -2.95 -4.63
C LYS A 69 -2.58 -2.70 -4.57
N ALA A 70 -3.11 -2.42 -3.39
CA ALA A 70 -4.54 -2.17 -3.21
C ALA A 70 -5.00 -0.91 -3.96
N ALA A 71 -4.22 0.16 -3.94
CA ALA A 71 -4.54 1.38 -4.69
C ALA A 71 -4.64 1.09 -6.19
N LEU A 72 -3.68 0.32 -6.73
CA LEU A 72 -3.72 -0.09 -8.14
C LEU A 72 -4.94 -0.99 -8.44
N ASP A 73 -5.25 -1.92 -7.55
CA ASP A 73 -6.42 -2.80 -7.70
C ASP A 73 -7.74 -1.99 -7.71
N HIS A 74 -7.77 -0.84 -7.07
CA HIS A 74 -8.92 0.07 -7.06
C HIS A 74 -8.82 1.18 -8.12
N GLY A 75 -7.93 1.04 -9.08
CA GLY A 75 -7.88 1.92 -10.24
C GLY A 75 -7.10 3.22 -10.07
N ALA A 76 -6.22 3.31 -9.07
CA ALA A 76 -5.39 4.50 -8.92
C ALA A 76 -4.45 4.66 -10.12
N THR A 77 -4.37 5.88 -10.62
CA THR A 77 -3.43 6.24 -11.68
C THR A 77 -2.06 6.52 -11.08
N ARG A 78 -1.03 6.53 -11.94
CA ARG A 78 0.31 6.90 -11.51
C ARG A 78 0.33 8.31 -10.90
N GLU A 79 -0.38 9.24 -11.53
CA GLU A 79 -0.47 10.63 -11.06
C GLU A 79 -1.09 10.70 -9.67
N GLU A 80 -2.13 9.93 -9.40
CA GLU A 80 -2.77 9.88 -8.09
C GLU A 80 -1.83 9.31 -7.02
N VAL A 81 -1.09 8.26 -7.35
CA VAL A 81 -0.09 7.70 -6.46
C VAL A 81 0.99 8.75 -6.14
N ILE A 82 1.51 9.41 -7.16
CA ILE A 82 2.55 10.44 -7.01
C ILE A 82 2.05 11.60 -6.13
N GLU A 83 0.80 12.03 -6.30
CA GLU A 83 0.24 13.10 -5.47
C GLU A 83 0.11 12.66 -3.99
N ALA A 84 -0.28 11.43 -3.74
CA ALA A 84 -0.31 10.89 -2.37
C ALA A 84 1.08 10.88 -1.75
N LEU A 85 2.11 10.49 -2.51
CA LEU A 85 3.50 10.54 -2.06
C LEU A 85 3.94 11.97 -1.77
N GLY A 86 3.51 12.93 -2.59
CA GLY A 86 3.79 14.35 -2.37
C GLY A 86 3.26 14.85 -1.04
N MET A 87 2.07 14.43 -0.64
CA MET A 87 1.51 14.77 0.67
C MET A 87 2.31 14.16 1.82
N ALA A 88 2.76 12.91 1.66
CA ALA A 88 3.61 12.27 2.67
C ALA A 88 4.95 13.01 2.82
N ILE A 89 5.55 13.44 1.71
CA ILE A 89 6.80 14.20 1.71
C ILE A 89 6.59 15.55 2.41
N TYR A 90 5.51 16.24 2.11
CA TYR A 90 5.19 17.51 2.75
C TYR A 90 5.13 17.38 4.27
N MET A 91 4.48 16.33 4.75
CA MET A 91 4.28 16.12 6.20
C MET A 91 5.48 15.50 6.90
N GLY A 92 6.29 14.69 6.22
CA GLY A 92 7.36 13.90 6.83
C GLY A 92 8.79 14.31 6.42
N ALA A 93 8.93 15.25 5.49
CA ALA A 93 10.21 15.78 5.01
C ALA A 93 11.19 14.70 4.51
N GLY A 94 12.49 14.82 4.81
CA GLY A 94 13.55 13.96 4.27
C GLY A 94 13.32 12.46 4.38
N PRO A 95 12.98 11.91 5.56
CA PRO A 95 12.69 10.48 5.68
C PRO A 95 11.54 10.03 4.76
N SER A 96 10.52 10.85 4.57
CA SER A 96 9.42 10.53 3.67
C SER A 96 9.84 10.56 2.20
N VAL A 97 10.80 11.41 1.82
CA VAL A 97 11.39 11.34 0.46
C VAL A 97 12.00 9.96 0.23
N MET A 98 12.76 9.46 1.20
CA MET A 98 13.40 8.15 1.08
C MET A 98 12.36 7.03 0.97
N TYR A 99 11.35 7.02 1.84
CA TYR A 99 10.30 6.00 1.81
C TYR A 99 9.36 6.16 0.60
N ALA A 100 9.18 7.36 0.08
CA ALA A 100 8.46 7.58 -1.17
C ALA A 100 9.15 6.87 -2.35
N THR A 101 10.49 6.79 -2.34
CA THR A 101 11.21 6.01 -3.36
C THR A 101 10.88 4.52 -3.27
N HIS A 102 10.69 3.98 -2.07
CA HIS A 102 10.24 2.60 -1.87
C HIS A 102 8.84 2.38 -2.47
N ALA A 103 7.94 3.33 -2.23
CA ALA A 103 6.59 3.26 -2.80
C ALA A 103 6.61 3.36 -4.33
N LEU A 104 7.48 4.20 -4.88
CA LEU A 104 7.65 4.30 -6.33
C LEU A 104 8.17 2.98 -6.91
N GLU A 105 9.13 2.34 -6.26
CA GLU A 105 9.62 1.02 -6.67
C GLU A 105 8.49 -0.03 -6.64
N ALA A 106 7.71 -0.07 -5.56
CA ALA A 106 6.58 -0.97 -5.46
C ALA A 106 5.57 -0.72 -6.58
N TYR A 107 5.26 0.55 -6.87
CA TYR A 107 4.39 0.92 -7.97
C TYR A 107 4.91 0.38 -9.31
N GLU A 108 6.17 0.62 -9.61
CA GLU A 108 6.77 0.18 -10.87
C GLU A 108 6.72 -1.35 -11.03
N GLN A 109 6.83 -2.08 -9.94
CA GLN A 109 6.74 -3.55 -9.97
C GLN A 109 5.30 -4.05 -10.05
N PHE A 110 4.35 -3.40 -9.40
CA PHE A 110 2.95 -3.85 -9.36
C PHE A 110 2.11 -3.30 -10.50
N LYS A 111 2.52 -2.23 -11.16
CA LYS A 111 1.72 -1.62 -12.22
C LYS A 111 1.40 -2.63 -13.33
N PRO A 112 0.21 -2.54 -13.95
CA PRO A 112 -0.11 -3.38 -15.09
C PRO A 112 0.90 -3.17 -16.23
N GLU A 113 1.20 -4.23 -16.97
CA GLU A 113 2.01 -4.09 -18.18
C GLU A 113 1.30 -3.20 -19.19
N ALA A 114 2.07 -2.34 -19.86
CA ALA A 114 1.53 -1.52 -20.93
C ALA A 114 0.98 -2.45 -22.03
N ALA A 115 -0.24 -2.15 -22.51
CA ALA A 115 -0.80 -2.89 -23.63
C ALA A 115 0.14 -2.80 -24.82
N THR A 116 0.50 -3.95 -25.41
CA THR A 116 1.29 -3.95 -26.63
C THR A 116 0.45 -3.30 -27.73
N PRO A 117 0.96 -2.23 -28.39
CA PRO A 117 0.22 -1.62 -29.49
C PRO A 117 -0.09 -2.68 -30.55
N ALA A 118 -1.31 -2.70 -31.06
CA ALA A 118 -1.65 -3.55 -32.20
C ALA A 118 -0.76 -3.21 -33.38
N ALA A 119 -0.12 -4.20 -33.92
CA ALA A 119 0.75 -4.02 -35.09
C ALA A 119 -0.05 -3.57 -36.32
#